data_76440187435937b622022aa3f3b36a40
#
_entry.id   76440187435937b622022aa3f3b36a40
#
_cell.length_a   1.000
_cell.length_b   1.000
_cell.length_c   1.000
_cell.angle_alpha   90.00
_cell.angle_beta   90.00
_cell.angle_gamma   90.00
#
_symmetry.space_group_name_H-M   'P 1'
#
loop_
_entity.id
_entity.type
_entity.pdbx_description
1 polymer ?
#
loop_
_entity_poly.entity_id
_entity_poly.type
_entity_poly.pdbx_seq_one_letter_code
_entity_poly.pdbx_strand_id
1 'polypeptide(L)'
;MLVHTVFFKFTETSSKADIQSCVDDARNLLAKVETVKALYVGSPADTEVRPVSVRDFDLSLTVLFESIPDQNVYQDHPLHDEFIANNKDNWGSVSVYDAD
;
A
#
# COMPACT_ATOMS: atom_id res chain seq x y z
N MET A 1 8.64 16.70 0.57
CA MET A 1 7.93 15.53 -0.03
C MET A 1 7.90 14.41 0.99
N LEU A 2 6.73 13.92 1.33
CA LEU A 2 6.58 12.78 2.23
C LEU A 2 6.42 11.50 1.42
N VAL A 3 7.18 10.47 1.78
CA VAL A 3 7.12 9.15 1.15
C VAL A 3 6.52 8.18 2.16
N HIS A 4 5.32 7.70 1.85
CA HIS A 4 4.57 6.76 2.68
C HIS A 4 4.64 5.38 2.03
N THR A 5 5.35 4.46 2.66
CA THR A 5 5.53 3.10 2.13
C THR A 5 4.91 2.08 3.07
N VAL A 6 4.09 1.21 2.51
CA VAL A 6 3.37 0.17 3.26
C VAL A 6 3.71 -1.18 2.66
N PHE A 7 4.04 -2.14 3.51
CA PHE A 7 4.26 -3.53 3.10
C PHE A 7 3.17 -4.40 3.71
N PHE A 8 2.51 -5.18 2.86
CA PHE A 8 1.42 -6.08 3.25
C PHE A 8 1.88 -7.52 3.12
N LYS A 9 1.63 -8.30 4.16
CA LYS A 9 1.73 -9.75 4.09
C LYS A 9 0.32 -10.30 4.24
N PHE A 10 -0.15 -11.05 3.24
CA PHE A 10 -1.50 -11.57 3.24
C PHE A 10 -1.59 -12.86 4.07
N THR A 11 -2.81 -13.20 4.51
CA THR A 11 -3.05 -14.44 5.24
C THR A 11 -2.83 -15.64 4.32
N GLU A 12 -2.52 -16.81 4.91
CA GLU A 12 -2.33 -18.05 4.15
C GLU A 12 -3.57 -18.48 3.38
N THR A 13 -4.75 -18.07 3.83
CA THR A 13 -6.02 -18.39 3.18
C THR A 13 -6.36 -17.44 2.03
N SER A 14 -5.60 -16.36 1.86
CA SER A 14 -5.80 -15.42 0.78
C SER A 14 -5.35 -16.01 -0.55
N SER A 15 -6.11 -15.71 -1.61
CA SER A 15 -5.80 -16.15 -2.96
C SER A 15 -5.03 -15.08 -3.73
N LYS A 16 -4.50 -15.45 -4.91
CA LYS A 16 -3.92 -14.48 -5.84
C LYS A 16 -4.96 -13.45 -6.29
N ALA A 17 -6.22 -13.86 -6.39
CA ALA A 17 -7.32 -12.96 -6.73
C ALA A 17 -7.56 -11.92 -5.63
N ASP A 18 -7.41 -12.31 -4.36
CA ASP A 18 -7.52 -11.38 -3.23
C ASP A 18 -6.40 -10.31 -3.27
N ILE A 19 -5.18 -10.73 -3.59
CA ILE A 19 -4.05 -9.81 -3.74
C ILE A 19 -4.29 -8.87 -4.92
N GLN A 20 -4.72 -9.39 -6.06
CA GLN A 20 -5.01 -8.57 -7.24
C GLN A 20 -6.14 -7.57 -6.97
N SER A 21 -7.16 -7.98 -6.23
CA SER A 21 -8.26 -7.10 -5.83
C SER A 21 -7.76 -5.93 -4.99
N CYS A 22 -6.82 -6.19 -4.08
CA CYS A 22 -6.19 -5.14 -3.29
C CYS A 22 -5.39 -4.16 -4.16
N VAL A 23 -4.67 -4.67 -5.15
CA VAL A 23 -3.95 -3.83 -6.13
C VAL A 23 -4.93 -2.94 -6.89
N ASP A 24 -6.02 -3.52 -7.38
CA ASP A 24 -7.04 -2.79 -8.14
C ASP A 24 -7.69 -1.71 -7.29
N ASP A 25 -8.01 -2.01 -6.03
CA ASP A 25 -8.59 -1.04 -5.10
C ASP A 25 -7.61 0.10 -4.79
N ALA A 26 -6.32 -0.19 -4.62
CA ALA A 26 -5.33 0.86 -4.41
C ALA A 26 -5.33 1.84 -5.58
N ARG A 27 -5.36 1.33 -6.80
CA ARG A 27 -5.36 2.15 -8.01
C ARG A 27 -6.70 2.87 -8.24
N ASN A 28 -7.81 2.23 -7.89
CA ASN A 28 -9.15 2.78 -8.15
C ASN A 28 -9.66 3.69 -7.04
N LEU A 29 -9.20 3.51 -5.81
CA LEU A 29 -9.66 4.27 -4.65
C LEU A 29 -8.60 5.24 -4.14
N LEU A 30 -7.44 4.72 -3.74
CA LEU A 30 -6.41 5.53 -3.08
C LEU A 30 -5.81 6.57 -4.02
N ALA A 31 -5.59 6.22 -5.28
CA ALA A 31 -5.03 7.15 -6.26
C ALA A 31 -5.96 8.33 -6.56
N LYS A 32 -7.24 8.24 -6.22
CA LYS A 32 -8.22 9.29 -6.44
C LYS A 32 -8.30 10.32 -5.31
N VAL A 33 -7.63 10.08 -4.19
CA VAL A 33 -7.57 11.06 -3.12
C VAL A 33 -6.79 12.27 -3.63
N GLU A 34 -7.37 13.46 -3.50
CA GLU A 34 -6.86 14.69 -4.11
C GLU A 34 -5.47 15.10 -3.64
N THR A 35 -5.06 14.69 -2.45
CA THR A 35 -3.72 15.03 -1.92
C THR A 35 -2.63 14.05 -2.35
N VAL A 36 -2.98 12.94 -3.01
CA VAL A 36 -2.00 11.96 -3.50
C VAL A 36 -1.30 12.52 -4.73
N LYS A 37 0.02 12.66 -4.65
CA LYS A 37 0.86 13.13 -5.76
C LYS A 37 1.20 12.00 -6.71
N ALA A 38 1.49 10.83 -6.18
CA ALA A 38 1.80 9.64 -6.96
C ALA A 38 1.53 8.40 -6.10
N LEU A 39 1.19 7.31 -6.74
CA LEU A 39 0.93 6.04 -6.06
C LEU A 39 1.51 4.90 -6.89
N TYR A 40 2.26 4.04 -6.23
CA TYR A 40 2.85 2.85 -6.83
C TYR A 40 2.49 1.64 -5.96
N VAL A 41 2.03 0.57 -6.60
CA VAL A 41 1.70 -0.67 -5.91
C VAL A 41 2.22 -1.85 -6.72
N GLY A 42 2.83 -2.82 -6.05
CA GLY A 42 3.40 -3.96 -6.73
C GLY A 42 3.81 -5.09 -5.80
N SER A 43 4.08 -6.24 -6.39
CA SER A 43 4.61 -7.41 -5.72
C SER A 43 6.14 -7.38 -5.71
N PRO A 44 6.81 -8.25 -4.92
CA PRO A 44 8.27 -8.31 -4.92
C PRO A 44 8.83 -8.47 -6.33
N ALA A 45 9.81 -7.63 -6.68
CA ALA A 45 10.45 -7.67 -7.99
C ALA A 45 11.53 -8.76 -8.02
N ASP A 46 11.71 -9.36 -9.21
CA ASP A 46 12.74 -10.37 -9.43
C ASP A 46 14.11 -9.73 -9.74
N THR A 47 14.57 -8.92 -8.82
CA THR A 47 15.87 -8.29 -8.88
C THR A 47 16.94 -9.24 -8.32
N GLU A 48 18.22 -8.94 -8.57
CA GLU A 48 19.32 -9.69 -7.98
C GLU A 48 19.23 -9.66 -6.44
N VAL A 49 19.27 -10.85 -5.82
CA VAL A 49 19.18 -10.96 -4.36
C VAL A 49 20.53 -10.64 -3.74
N ARG A 50 20.55 -9.65 -2.86
CA ARG A 50 21.71 -9.27 -2.05
C ARG A 50 21.42 -9.54 -0.57
N PRO A 51 22.45 -9.57 0.30
CA PRO A 51 22.21 -9.85 1.72
C PRO A 51 21.21 -8.92 2.40
N VAL A 52 21.04 -7.70 1.88
CA VAL A 52 20.11 -6.69 2.41
C VAL A 52 18.74 -6.71 1.74
N SER A 53 18.55 -7.56 0.73
CA SER A 53 17.26 -7.64 0.02
C SER A 53 16.21 -8.31 0.89
N VAL A 54 15.06 -7.65 1.03
CA VAL A 54 13.91 -8.19 1.77
C VAL A 54 12.78 -8.41 0.77
N ARG A 55 12.32 -9.66 0.65
CA ARG A 55 11.20 -10.05 -0.22
C ARG A 55 10.06 -10.70 0.55
N ASP A 56 10.10 -10.63 1.88
CA ASP A 56 9.08 -11.23 2.73
C ASP A 56 7.87 -10.30 2.87
N PHE A 57 7.22 -10.02 1.74
CA PHE A 57 5.98 -9.28 1.65
C PHE A 57 5.24 -9.72 0.37
N ASP A 58 3.94 -9.52 0.32
CA ASP A 58 3.12 -9.84 -0.86
C ASP A 58 2.84 -8.61 -1.72
N LEU A 59 2.67 -7.45 -1.10
CA LEU A 59 2.49 -6.18 -1.79
C LEU A 59 3.26 -5.07 -1.10
N SER A 60 3.78 -4.14 -1.91
CA SER A 60 4.24 -2.84 -1.43
C SER A 60 3.35 -1.75 -2.04
N LEU A 61 3.04 -0.75 -1.23
CA LEU A 61 2.29 0.43 -1.64
C LEU A 61 3.11 1.65 -1.26
N THR A 62 3.49 2.47 -2.25
CA THR A 62 4.20 3.72 -2.00
C THR A 62 3.33 4.87 -2.47
N VAL A 63 3.09 5.81 -1.58
CA VAL A 63 2.29 7.01 -1.86
C VAL A 63 3.11 8.24 -1.54
N LEU A 64 3.12 9.19 -2.45
CA LEU A 64 3.84 10.46 -2.28
C LEU A 64 2.88 11.58 -1.98
N PHE A 65 3.22 12.42 -0.99
CA PHE A 65 2.46 13.60 -0.58
C PHE A 65 3.38 14.80 -0.51
N GLU A 66 2.83 16.01 -0.69
CA GLU A 66 3.59 17.23 -0.51
C GLU A 66 4.01 17.44 0.95
N SER A 67 3.17 17.00 1.90
CA SER A 67 3.32 17.34 3.31
C SER A 67 2.62 16.33 4.21
N ILE A 68 2.93 16.41 5.49
CA ILE A 68 2.24 15.62 6.53
C ILE A 68 0.73 15.96 6.57
N PRO A 69 0.29 17.24 6.54
CA PRO A 69 -1.14 17.54 6.49
C PRO A 69 -1.85 16.87 5.31
N ASP A 70 -1.23 16.78 4.15
CA ASP A 70 -1.80 16.11 2.98
C ASP A 70 -1.95 14.61 3.22
N GLN A 71 -0.99 13.97 3.89
CA GLN A 71 -1.14 12.57 4.28
C GLN A 71 -2.29 12.40 5.27
N ASN A 72 -2.47 13.33 6.20
CA ASN A 72 -3.59 13.26 7.16
C ASN A 72 -4.94 13.30 6.45
N VAL A 73 -5.08 14.12 5.40
CA VAL A 73 -6.29 14.13 4.56
C VAL A 73 -6.54 12.74 3.96
N TYR A 74 -5.49 12.11 3.45
CA TYR A 74 -5.56 10.77 2.87
C TYR A 74 -5.98 9.73 3.91
N GLN A 75 -5.38 9.74 5.10
CA GLN A 75 -5.67 8.78 6.17
C GLN A 75 -7.13 8.86 6.64
N ASP A 76 -7.72 10.05 6.63
CA ASP A 76 -9.09 10.27 7.10
C ASP A 76 -10.12 10.24 5.96
N HIS A 77 -9.66 10.02 4.72
CA HIS A 77 -10.53 10.09 3.55
C HIS A 77 -11.46 8.87 3.45
N PRO A 78 -12.74 9.06 3.04
CA PRO A 78 -13.67 7.95 2.83
C PRO A 78 -13.16 6.87 1.87
N LEU A 79 -12.41 7.24 0.84
CA LEU A 79 -11.83 6.26 -0.09
C LEU A 79 -10.78 5.39 0.59
N HIS A 80 -10.02 5.93 1.55
CA HIS A 80 -9.07 5.16 2.35
C HIS A 80 -9.81 4.18 3.26
N ASP A 81 -10.90 4.63 3.89
CA ASP A 81 -11.74 3.76 4.73
C ASP A 81 -12.31 2.61 3.92
N GLU A 82 -12.78 2.87 2.70
CA GLU A 82 -13.31 1.84 1.80
C GLU A 82 -12.24 0.83 1.41
N PHE A 83 -11.03 1.31 1.10
CA PHE A 83 -9.90 0.43 0.79
C PHE A 83 -9.59 -0.53 1.94
N ILE A 84 -9.54 -0.02 3.16
CA ILE A 84 -9.31 -0.85 4.36
C ILE A 84 -10.45 -1.83 4.56
N ALA A 85 -11.70 -1.36 4.50
CA ALA A 85 -12.88 -2.22 4.71
C ALA A 85 -12.91 -3.39 3.72
N ASN A 86 -12.54 -3.16 2.47
CA ASN A 86 -12.57 -4.18 1.42
C ASN A 86 -11.46 -5.22 1.56
N ASN A 87 -10.34 -4.88 2.19
CA ASN A 87 -9.13 -5.69 2.08
C ASN A 87 -8.56 -6.20 3.42
N LYS A 88 -8.90 -5.57 4.54
CA LYS A 88 -8.24 -5.84 5.83
C LYS A 88 -8.30 -7.30 6.29
N ASP A 89 -9.37 -8.02 5.96
CA ASP A 89 -9.55 -9.40 6.41
C ASP A 89 -8.56 -10.36 5.73
N ASN A 90 -7.95 -9.92 4.63
CA ASN A 90 -6.93 -10.69 3.89
C ASN A 90 -5.51 -10.36 4.36
N TRP A 91 -5.33 -9.37 5.23
CA TRP A 91 -3.99 -8.98 5.69
C TRP A 91 -3.60 -9.73 6.95
N GLY A 92 -2.44 -10.39 6.91
CA GLY A 92 -1.84 -11.04 8.08
C GLY A 92 -0.99 -10.05 8.88
N SER A 93 -0.25 -9.18 8.18
CA SER A 93 0.53 -8.11 8.81
C SER A 93 0.69 -6.94 7.86
N VAL A 94 0.82 -5.74 8.43
CA VAL A 94 1.02 -4.50 7.69
C VAL A 94 2.11 -3.70 8.40
N SER A 95 3.09 -3.22 7.63
CA SER A 95 4.17 -2.38 8.15
C SER A 95 4.21 -1.08 7.37
N VAL A 96 4.31 0.04 8.08
CA VAL A 96 4.31 1.38 7.49
C VAL A 96 5.66 2.05 7.77
N TYR A 97 6.24 2.63 6.73
CA TYR A 97 7.48 3.40 6.81
C TYR A 97 7.21 4.77 6.19
N ASP A 98 7.22 5.80 7.03
CA ASP A 98 7.03 7.18 6.60
C ASP A 98 8.35 7.93 6.67
N ALA A 99 8.73 8.55 5.56
CA ALA A 99 9.94 9.37 5.48
C ALA A 99 9.61 10.72 4.86
N ASP A 100 10.20 11.78 5.43
CA ASP A 100 9.93 13.16 4.97
C ASP A 100 11.22 13.88 4.62
#